data_69977b9a65dbe787307721ad2fede3b1
#
_entry.id   69977b9a65dbe787307721ad2fede3b1
#
_cell.length_a   1.000
_cell.length_b   1.000
_cell.length_c   1.000
_cell.angle_alpha   90.00
_cell.angle_beta   90.00
_cell.angle_gamma   90.00
#
_symmetry.space_group_name_H-M   'P 1'
#
loop_
_entity.id
_entity.type
_entity.pdbx_description
1 polymer ?
#
loop_
_entity_poly.entity_id
_entity_poly.type
_entity_poly.pdbx_seq_one_letter_code
_entity_poly.pdbx_strand_id
1 'polypeptide(L)'
;MDRPQTSKMFQHLSAYLPPGATWVHLAAYTCLAVFAVHLSTRLVGFILWQVKTRNALKQFPNLPKHWLFGHLKASPSNEQGFHVRMSWIKEYCSPIIPFWLGPFNVLNLCVHPETVKTILGTSEPKGMGYRFLHPWLGDGLLTSKGSKWHRNRRLLTAAFHFEILKPYVKLFSESTNVLIDKWSRVPDESSVELFDHVSLLTLDSMLKCSLGYHSNCQTDGQSTPYIKAVFELSRLVIERIHFFPYHFDFIYYLSPSGRRFRQQCDIVHRISEHLIRERKKALQDGEAKEDNTKKRKKYLDFLDILLQAKDEDGTGLTDAEIRDEVDTFLFEGHDTTASGISWTLYYLAKHPEYQERCRREGEGLLQGRTEMTWEDLSKLPFTTMCIKESLRIRPPVPSYSRQITKTLTFPDGKTLPEGSIVTAGAIYSHHNPLIWPDPEVYDPLRFSPERSKDRHHHAFVPFSAGPRNCIGQNFAMNEMKVAVALILQRFRLQLDETKPAPFFVEQLILRAKDGIWIKLTPNN
;
A
#
# COMPACT_ATOMS: atom_id res chain seq x y z
N MET A 1 -46.60 10.22 -54.11
CA MET A 1 -45.29 10.01 -53.48
C MET A 1 -45.05 11.18 -52.52
N ASP A 2 -45.40 10.93 -51.24
CA ASP A 2 -45.41 11.94 -50.19
C ASP A 2 -44.00 12.25 -49.71
N ARG A 3 -43.63 13.52 -49.65
CA ARG A 3 -42.44 13.98 -48.95
C ARG A 3 -42.71 13.97 -47.44
N PRO A 4 -41.78 13.50 -46.63
CA PRO A 4 -42.07 13.16 -45.24
C PRO A 4 -42.29 14.40 -44.37
N GLN A 5 -43.15 14.24 -43.35
CA GLN A 5 -43.55 15.21 -42.30
C GLN A 5 -42.40 15.88 -41.50
N THR A 6 -41.17 15.48 -41.70
CA THR A 6 -39.97 16.05 -41.07
C THR A 6 -39.74 17.55 -41.39
N SER A 7 -40.23 18.04 -42.59
CA SER A 7 -40.08 19.43 -43.01
C SER A 7 -40.85 20.44 -42.15
N LYS A 8 -42.05 20.08 -41.66
CA LYS A 8 -42.91 20.97 -40.85
C LYS A 8 -42.37 21.19 -39.42
N MET A 9 -41.81 20.14 -38.81
CA MET A 9 -41.24 20.23 -37.47
C MET A 9 -39.99 21.14 -37.48
N PHE A 10 -39.17 21.06 -38.52
CA PHE A 10 -37.99 21.90 -38.68
C PHE A 10 -38.35 23.36 -38.97
N GLN A 11 -39.43 23.68 -39.71
CA GLN A 11 -39.91 25.02 -39.92
C GLN A 11 -40.49 25.66 -38.65
N HIS A 12 -41.16 24.92 -37.80
CA HIS A 12 -41.63 25.42 -36.50
C HIS A 12 -40.46 25.74 -35.53
N LEU A 13 -39.41 24.94 -35.51
CA LEU A 13 -38.26 25.20 -34.68
C LEU A 13 -37.43 26.44 -35.12
N SER A 14 -37.43 26.73 -36.45
CA SER A 14 -36.70 27.91 -36.93
C SER A 14 -37.39 29.25 -36.58
N ALA A 15 -38.70 29.22 -36.28
CA ALA A 15 -39.46 30.42 -35.89
C ALA A 15 -39.12 30.92 -34.47
N TYR A 16 -38.49 30.09 -33.63
CA TYR A 16 -38.06 30.44 -32.27
C TYR A 16 -36.58 30.82 -32.18
N LEU A 17 -35.87 30.90 -33.33
CA LEU A 17 -34.46 31.29 -33.34
C LEU A 17 -34.34 32.83 -33.48
N PRO A 18 -33.38 33.47 -32.76
CA PRO A 18 -33.07 34.86 -32.97
C PRO A 18 -32.65 35.14 -34.44
N PRO A 19 -32.95 36.33 -34.98
CA PRO A 19 -32.57 36.68 -36.35
C PRO A 19 -31.06 36.47 -36.59
N GLY A 20 -30.69 35.67 -37.61
CA GLY A 20 -29.29 35.35 -37.92
C GLY A 20 -28.75 34.03 -37.32
N ALA A 21 -29.56 33.28 -36.56
CA ALA A 21 -29.13 31.97 -36.02
C ALA A 21 -29.11 30.91 -37.13
N THR A 22 -28.00 30.20 -37.24
CA THR A 22 -27.79 29.07 -38.16
C THR A 22 -28.08 27.74 -37.42
N TRP A 23 -28.23 26.63 -38.16
CA TRP A 23 -28.35 25.28 -37.60
C TRP A 23 -27.21 24.92 -36.63
N VAL A 24 -26.03 25.51 -36.83
CA VAL A 24 -24.88 25.36 -35.93
C VAL A 24 -25.17 25.99 -34.57
N HIS A 25 -25.80 27.17 -34.53
CA HIS A 25 -26.20 27.81 -33.28
C HIS A 25 -27.28 27.00 -32.55
N LEU A 26 -28.26 26.45 -33.27
CA LEU A 26 -29.29 25.60 -32.67
C LEU A 26 -28.68 24.33 -32.05
N ALA A 27 -27.79 23.67 -32.79
CA ALA A 27 -27.07 22.51 -32.27
C ALA A 27 -26.22 22.86 -31.04
N ALA A 28 -25.50 24.00 -31.07
CA ALA A 28 -24.72 24.48 -29.94
C ALA A 28 -25.59 24.76 -28.70
N TYR A 29 -26.73 25.47 -28.87
CA TYR A 29 -27.67 25.73 -27.77
C TYR A 29 -28.26 24.43 -27.20
N THR A 30 -28.61 23.46 -28.06
CA THR A 30 -29.11 22.17 -27.64
C THR A 30 -28.06 21.41 -26.83
N CYS A 31 -26.81 21.36 -27.30
CA CYS A 31 -25.70 20.75 -26.56
C CYS A 31 -25.46 21.43 -25.21
N LEU A 32 -25.48 22.77 -25.16
CA LEU A 32 -25.36 23.54 -23.93
C LEU A 32 -26.53 23.25 -22.96
N ALA A 33 -27.76 23.20 -23.47
CA ALA A 33 -28.93 22.86 -22.64
C ALA A 33 -28.83 21.44 -22.07
N VAL A 34 -28.48 20.43 -22.88
CA VAL A 34 -28.26 19.07 -22.44
C VAL A 34 -27.13 19.00 -21.41
N PHE A 35 -26.04 19.71 -21.66
CA PHE A 35 -24.93 19.79 -20.71
C PHE A 35 -25.36 20.45 -19.38
N ALA A 36 -26.11 21.57 -19.45
CA ALA A 36 -26.62 22.26 -18.26
C ALA A 36 -27.58 21.37 -17.44
N VAL A 37 -28.49 20.66 -18.10
CA VAL A 37 -29.38 19.68 -17.46
C VAL A 37 -28.57 18.55 -16.80
N HIS A 38 -27.59 18.00 -17.51
CA HIS A 38 -26.71 16.97 -16.96
C HIS A 38 -25.94 17.47 -15.73
N LEU A 39 -25.36 18.67 -15.83
CA LEU A 39 -24.65 19.29 -14.70
C LEU A 39 -25.57 19.54 -13.49
N SER A 40 -26.77 20.07 -13.76
CA SER A 40 -27.78 20.31 -12.72
C SER A 40 -28.23 19.03 -12.02
N THR A 41 -28.49 17.96 -12.76
CA THR A 41 -28.86 16.66 -12.17
C THR A 41 -27.72 16.08 -11.33
N ARG A 42 -26.48 16.20 -11.77
CA ARG A 42 -25.29 15.82 -11.00
C ARG A 42 -25.15 16.63 -9.71
N LEU A 43 -25.36 17.94 -9.80
CA LEU A 43 -25.28 18.84 -8.64
C LEU A 43 -26.36 18.52 -7.60
N VAL A 44 -27.61 18.37 -8.05
CA VAL A 44 -28.72 17.98 -7.17
C VAL A 44 -28.45 16.62 -6.50
N GLY A 45 -28.02 15.62 -7.29
CA GLY A 45 -27.63 14.31 -6.75
C GLY A 45 -26.52 14.42 -5.70
N PHE A 46 -25.50 15.23 -5.96
CA PHE A 46 -24.43 15.48 -5.01
C PHE A 46 -24.93 16.15 -3.71
N ILE A 47 -25.80 17.17 -3.83
CA ILE A 47 -26.38 17.86 -2.65
C ILE A 47 -27.22 16.88 -1.82
N LEU A 48 -28.09 16.09 -2.46
CA LEU A 48 -28.89 15.10 -1.77
C LEU A 48 -28.03 14.06 -1.05
N TRP A 49 -26.97 13.58 -1.71
CA TRP A 49 -26.03 12.66 -1.10
C TRP A 49 -25.31 13.29 0.09
N GLN A 50 -24.88 14.56 -0.01
CA GLN A 50 -24.26 15.30 1.10
C GLN A 50 -25.20 15.45 2.29
N VAL A 51 -26.49 15.77 2.04
CA VAL A 51 -27.50 15.86 3.09
C VAL A 51 -27.71 14.50 3.77
N LYS A 52 -27.86 13.44 2.98
CA LYS A 52 -28.00 12.05 3.49
C LYS A 52 -26.79 11.66 4.36
N THR A 53 -25.59 11.91 3.87
CA THR A 53 -24.34 11.59 4.58
C THR A 53 -24.23 12.39 5.89
N ARG A 54 -24.46 13.70 5.85
CA ARG A 54 -24.41 14.55 7.05
C ARG A 54 -25.46 14.13 8.10
N ASN A 55 -26.65 13.74 7.68
CA ASN A 55 -27.67 13.22 8.59
C ASN A 55 -27.24 11.89 9.23
N ALA A 56 -26.68 10.98 8.45
CA ALA A 56 -26.14 9.73 8.97
C ALA A 56 -25.00 9.96 9.98
N LEU A 57 -24.17 10.97 9.73
CA LEU A 57 -23.04 11.29 10.63
C LEU A 57 -23.45 11.89 11.98
N LYS A 58 -24.70 12.32 12.17
CA LYS A 58 -25.20 12.81 13.48
C LYS A 58 -25.17 11.75 14.59
N GLN A 59 -25.11 10.45 14.23
CA GLN A 59 -24.96 9.35 15.19
C GLN A 59 -23.51 9.12 15.65
N PHE A 60 -22.53 9.85 15.11
CA PHE A 60 -21.12 9.76 15.45
C PHE A 60 -20.60 11.06 16.06
N PRO A 61 -19.43 11.06 16.69
CA PRO A 61 -18.86 12.28 17.27
C PRO A 61 -18.73 13.41 16.24
N ASN A 62 -19.12 14.61 16.66
CA ASN A 62 -18.97 15.82 15.86
C ASN A 62 -17.73 16.59 16.31
N LEU A 63 -16.58 16.27 15.70
CA LEU A 63 -15.32 16.92 16.01
C LEU A 63 -15.28 18.36 15.46
N PRO A 64 -14.59 19.28 16.15
CA PRO A 64 -14.37 20.64 15.66
C PRO A 64 -13.64 20.62 14.31
N LYS A 65 -14.22 21.26 13.29
CA LYS A 65 -13.64 21.28 11.94
C LYS A 65 -13.68 22.66 11.31
N HIS A 66 -12.68 22.95 10.51
CA HIS A 66 -12.66 24.15 9.67
C HIS A 66 -13.63 24.00 8.49
N TRP A 67 -14.38 25.05 8.15
CA TRP A 67 -15.42 25.02 7.11
C TRP A 67 -14.89 24.62 5.71
N LEU A 68 -13.65 25.04 5.37
CA LEU A 68 -13.01 24.75 4.06
C LEU A 68 -12.04 23.57 4.14
N PHE A 69 -11.21 23.47 5.18
CA PHE A 69 -10.14 22.46 5.27
C PHE A 69 -10.56 21.20 6.04
N GLY A 70 -11.77 21.15 6.59
CA GLY A 70 -12.17 20.04 7.47
C GLY A 70 -11.23 19.92 8.66
N HIS A 71 -10.67 18.73 8.88
CA HIS A 71 -9.72 18.47 9.97
C HIS A 71 -8.24 18.56 9.52
N LEU A 72 -7.94 18.71 8.22
CA LEU A 72 -6.58 18.69 7.70
C LEU A 72 -5.65 19.75 8.33
N LYS A 73 -6.21 20.94 8.68
CA LYS A 73 -5.42 22.00 9.32
C LYS A 73 -5.08 21.67 10.78
N ALA A 74 -6.02 21.06 11.50
CA ALA A 74 -5.84 20.68 12.90
C ALA A 74 -5.00 19.41 13.06
N SER A 75 -5.05 18.52 12.07
CA SER A 75 -4.39 17.22 12.08
C SER A 75 -3.72 16.94 10.74
N PRO A 76 -2.51 17.46 10.52
CA PRO A 76 -1.71 17.18 9.32
C PRO A 76 -1.28 15.71 9.24
N SER A 77 -0.83 15.28 8.04
CA SER A 77 -0.41 13.89 7.79
C SER A 77 1.01 13.61 8.29
N ASN A 78 1.22 13.81 9.58
CA ASN A 78 2.49 13.56 10.27
C ASN A 78 2.22 13.13 11.73
N GLU A 79 3.29 12.88 12.48
CA GLU A 79 3.22 12.44 13.88
C GLU A 79 2.43 13.39 14.78
N GLN A 80 2.56 14.71 14.60
CA GLN A 80 1.76 15.69 15.33
C GLN A 80 0.25 15.49 15.05
N GLY A 81 -0.13 15.34 13.78
CA GLY A 81 -1.52 15.08 13.41
C GLY A 81 -2.01 13.72 13.89
N PHE A 82 -1.13 12.71 13.96
CA PHE A 82 -1.44 11.43 14.58
C PHE A 82 -1.80 11.60 16.05
N HIS A 83 -1.00 12.31 16.83
CA HIS A 83 -1.30 12.56 18.26
C HIS A 83 -2.61 13.33 18.45
N VAL A 84 -2.93 14.28 17.59
CA VAL A 84 -4.22 14.98 17.61
C VAL A 84 -5.37 13.98 17.36
N ARG A 85 -5.27 13.10 16.37
CA ARG A 85 -6.29 12.08 16.12
C ARG A 85 -6.42 11.09 17.29
N MET A 86 -5.30 10.69 17.89
CA MET A 86 -5.30 9.83 19.07
C MET A 86 -5.95 10.51 20.28
N SER A 87 -5.74 11.83 20.49
CA SER A 87 -6.44 12.56 21.54
C SER A 87 -7.97 12.55 21.33
N TRP A 88 -8.44 12.75 20.09
CA TRP A 88 -9.87 12.64 19.78
C TRP A 88 -10.43 11.24 20.00
N ILE A 89 -9.69 10.19 19.60
CA ILE A 89 -10.10 8.79 19.85
C ILE A 89 -10.28 8.54 21.35
N LYS A 90 -9.35 9.04 22.14
CA LYS A 90 -9.37 8.91 23.61
C LYS A 90 -10.49 9.74 24.25
N GLU A 91 -10.70 10.98 23.80
CA GLU A 91 -11.70 11.92 24.31
C GLU A 91 -13.13 11.43 24.04
N TYR A 92 -13.40 11.07 22.77
CA TYR A 92 -14.76 10.70 22.36
C TYR A 92 -15.11 9.23 22.61
N CYS A 93 -14.13 8.37 22.91
CA CYS A 93 -14.31 6.93 23.15
C CYS A 93 -15.22 6.23 22.13
N SER A 94 -15.24 6.72 20.89
CA SER A 94 -16.12 6.19 19.84
C SER A 94 -15.37 5.19 18.98
N PRO A 95 -16.01 4.05 18.60
CA PRO A 95 -15.39 3.07 17.72
C PRO A 95 -15.21 3.56 16.28
N ILE A 96 -15.88 4.66 15.90
CA ILE A 96 -15.82 5.29 14.59
C ILE A 96 -15.69 6.80 14.77
N ILE A 97 -14.70 7.38 14.09
CA ILE A 97 -14.41 8.82 14.11
C ILE A 97 -14.54 9.37 12.68
N PRO A 98 -15.53 10.24 12.39
CA PRO A 98 -15.61 10.93 11.10
C PRO A 98 -14.50 11.97 10.93
N PHE A 99 -13.61 11.76 9.96
CA PHE A 99 -12.49 12.64 9.65
C PHE A 99 -12.72 13.35 8.31
N TRP A 100 -12.90 14.67 8.31
CA TRP A 100 -13.21 15.46 7.14
C TRP A 100 -11.95 15.91 6.40
N LEU A 101 -11.84 15.50 5.12
CA LEU A 101 -10.86 15.99 4.16
C LEU A 101 -11.49 17.13 3.35
N GLY A 102 -11.42 18.36 3.88
CA GLY A 102 -12.11 19.50 3.29
C GLY A 102 -13.63 19.50 3.57
N PRO A 103 -14.42 20.25 2.76
CA PRO A 103 -15.83 20.51 3.06
C PRO A 103 -16.78 19.36 2.66
N PHE A 104 -16.35 18.44 1.79
CA PHE A 104 -17.23 17.48 1.14
C PHE A 104 -16.86 16.01 1.37
N ASN A 105 -15.57 15.70 1.61
CA ASN A 105 -15.11 14.34 1.75
C ASN A 105 -14.93 13.97 3.22
N VAL A 106 -15.48 12.84 3.63
CA VAL A 106 -15.34 12.31 4.98
C VAL A 106 -14.80 10.88 4.94
N LEU A 107 -13.77 10.62 5.74
CA LEU A 107 -13.28 9.29 6.03
C LEU A 107 -13.87 8.86 7.38
N ASN A 108 -14.61 7.76 7.39
CA ASN A 108 -15.15 7.22 8.64
C ASN A 108 -14.12 6.23 9.21
N LEU A 109 -13.29 6.71 10.14
CA LEU A 109 -12.18 5.95 10.71
C LEU A 109 -12.70 4.93 11.74
N CYS A 110 -12.61 3.65 11.42
CA CYS A 110 -12.83 2.54 12.35
C CYS A 110 -11.56 2.33 13.18
N VAL A 111 -11.67 2.51 14.50
CA VAL A 111 -10.54 2.48 15.44
C VAL A 111 -10.72 1.44 16.55
N HIS A 112 -11.76 0.62 16.47
CA HIS A 112 -12.05 -0.48 17.39
C HIS A 112 -12.14 -1.81 16.64
N PRO A 113 -11.66 -2.94 17.17
CA PRO A 113 -11.61 -4.23 16.49
C PRO A 113 -12.93 -4.68 15.86
N GLU A 114 -14.07 -4.46 16.53
CA GLU A 114 -15.38 -4.85 16.00
C GLU A 114 -15.77 -4.06 14.74
N THR A 115 -15.48 -2.76 14.69
CA THR A 115 -15.75 -1.95 13.49
C THR A 115 -14.73 -2.20 12.39
N VAL A 116 -13.48 -2.47 12.75
CA VAL A 116 -12.43 -2.94 11.83
C VAL A 116 -12.83 -4.28 11.20
N LYS A 117 -13.31 -5.25 11.99
CA LYS A 117 -13.84 -6.53 11.51
C LYS A 117 -14.98 -6.32 10.52
N THR A 118 -15.92 -5.44 10.84
CA THR A 118 -17.09 -5.17 10.00
C THR A 118 -16.69 -4.73 8.61
N ILE A 119 -15.74 -3.80 8.48
CA ILE A 119 -15.34 -3.30 7.15
C ILE A 119 -14.33 -4.20 6.45
N LEU A 120 -13.37 -4.79 7.13
CA LEU A 120 -12.37 -5.66 6.51
C LEU A 120 -12.94 -7.03 6.12
N GLY A 121 -14.01 -7.48 6.76
CA GLY A 121 -14.74 -8.70 6.40
C GLY A 121 -15.50 -8.61 5.07
N THR A 122 -15.59 -7.42 4.46
CA THR A 122 -16.28 -7.20 3.19
C THR A 122 -15.34 -7.27 1.99
N SER A 123 -15.89 -7.60 0.80
CA SER A 123 -15.20 -7.47 -0.49
C SER A 123 -15.44 -6.12 -1.17
N GLU A 124 -15.96 -5.13 -0.44
CA GLU A 124 -16.22 -3.78 -0.97
C GLU A 124 -15.00 -3.20 -1.68
N PRO A 125 -15.21 -2.41 -2.75
CA PRO A 125 -14.11 -1.77 -3.49
C PRO A 125 -13.23 -0.92 -2.59
N LYS A 126 -11.98 -0.74 -2.97
CA LYS A 126 -11.07 0.20 -2.32
C LYS A 126 -11.63 1.62 -2.34
N GLY A 127 -11.32 2.42 -1.32
CA GLY A 127 -11.79 3.80 -1.21
C GLY A 127 -11.32 4.70 -2.35
N MET A 128 -12.00 5.84 -2.51
CA MET A 128 -11.80 6.78 -3.62
C MET A 128 -10.32 7.18 -3.85
N GLY A 129 -9.50 7.25 -2.80
CA GLY A 129 -8.08 7.61 -2.92
C GLY A 129 -7.27 6.66 -3.81
N TYR A 130 -7.67 5.38 -3.85
CA TYR A 130 -6.97 4.38 -4.68
C TYR A 130 -7.11 4.64 -6.19
N ARG A 131 -8.11 5.40 -6.65
CA ARG A 131 -8.22 5.80 -8.07
C ARG A 131 -7.01 6.59 -8.55
N PHE A 132 -6.33 7.31 -7.65
CA PHE A 132 -5.15 8.11 -8.00
C PHE A 132 -3.89 7.27 -8.23
N LEU A 133 -3.94 5.99 -7.86
CA LEU A 133 -2.90 5.01 -8.18
C LEU A 133 -3.04 4.41 -9.58
N HIS A 134 -4.23 4.45 -10.21
CA HIS A 134 -4.47 3.85 -11.52
C HIS A 134 -3.48 4.25 -12.62
N PRO A 135 -3.07 5.53 -12.77
CA PRO A 135 -2.11 5.88 -13.81
C PRO A 135 -0.71 5.31 -13.56
N TRP A 136 -0.41 4.86 -12.34
CA TRP A 136 0.82 4.21 -11.95
C TRP A 136 0.70 2.68 -11.96
N LEU A 137 -0.25 2.12 -11.22
CA LEU A 137 -0.38 0.67 -10.96
C LEU A 137 -1.40 -0.02 -11.89
N GLY A 138 -2.00 0.74 -12.83
CA GLY A 138 -3.05 0.20 -13.67
C GLY A 138 -4.24 -0.35 -12.89
N ASP A 139 -4.86 -1.39 -13.44
CA ASP A 139 -6.00 -2.09 -12.85
C ASP A 139 -5.59 -3.48 -12.30
N GLY A 140 -4.43 -3.53 -11.62
CA GLY A 140 -3.89 -4.71 -10.95
C GLY A 140 -4.63 -5.07 -9.66
N LEU A 141 -4.11 -6.06 -8.92
CA LEU A 141 -4.78 -6.65 -7.75
C LEU A 141 -5.13 -5.62 -6.66
N LEU A 142 -4.31 -4.58 -6.48
CA LEU A 142 -4.57 -3.53 -5.48
C LEU A 142 -5.79 -2.69 -5.82
N THR A 143 -5.91 -2.25 -7.07
CA THR A 143 -6.84 -1.22 -7.55
C THR A 143 -8.10 -1.78 -8.18
N SER A 144 -8.06 -3.00 -8.72
CA SER A 144 -9.18 -3.67 -9.38
C SER A 144 -10.36 -3.95 -8.44
N LYS A 145 -11.54 -4.12 -9.02
CA LYS A 145 -12.80 -4.36 -8.31
C LYS A 145 -13.68 -5.39 -9.02
N GLY A 146 -14.71 -5.87 -8.31
CA GLY A 146 -15.72 -6.78 -8.86
C GLY A 146 -15.12 -8.08 -9.38
N SER A 147 -15.65 -8.57 -10.50
CA SER A 147 -15.28 -9.86 -11.11
C SER A 147 -13.79 -9.93 -11.48
N LYS A 148 -13.22 -8.82 -12.01
CA LYS A 148 -11.79 -8.76 -12.35
C LYS A 148 -10.91 -8.99 -11.13
N TRP A 149 -11.22 -8.34 -10.00
CA TRP A 149 -10.48 -8.56 -8.77
C TRP A 149 -10.57 -10.01 -8.28
N HIS A 150 -11.76 -10.61 -8.30
CA HIS A 150 -11.94 -12.02 -7.89
C HIS A 150 -11.13 -12.97 -8.79
N ARG A 151 -11.15 -12.71 -10.11
CA ARG A 151 -10.35 -13.46 -11.10
C ARG A 151 -8.86 -13.37 -10.77
N ASN A 152 -8.31 -12.15 -10.71
CA ASN A 152 -6.90 -11.91 -10.49
C ASN A 152 -6.46 -12.47 -9.12
N ARG A 153 -7.24 -12.26 -8.05
CA ARG A 153 -6.95 -12.82 -6.73
C ARG A 153 -6.82 -14.33 -6.75
N ARG A 154 -7.72 -15.03 -7.45
CA ARG A 154 -7.69 -16.49 -7.59
C ARG A 154 -6.43 -16.95 -8.32
N LEU A 155 -6.13 -16.35 -9.47
CA LEU A 155 -4.95 -16.69 -10.27
C LEU A 155 -3.64 -16.46 -9.50
N LEU A 156 -3.54 -15.31 -8.84
CA LEU A 156 -2.31 -14.92 -8.15
C LEU A 156 -2.07 -15.63 -6.82
N THR A 157 -3.11 -16.16 -6.18
CA THR A 157 -2.96 -16.87 -4.90
C THR A 157 -2.00 -18.06 -5.00
N ALA A 158 -1.96 -18.74 -6.14
CA ALA A 158 -1.06 -19.86 -6.39
C ALA A 158 0.43 -19.47 -6.25
N ALA A 159 0.79 -18.23 -6.66
CA ALA A 159 2.17 -17.72 -6.58
C ALA A 159 2.67 -17.51 -5.14
N PHE A 160 1.78 -17.48 -4.15
CA PHE A 160 2.11 -17.30 -2.75
C PHE A 160 1.91 -18.58 -1.91
N HIS A 161 1.79 -19.72 -2.58
CA HIS A 161 1.76 -21.02 -1.90
C HIS A 161 3.12 -21.33 -1.27
N PHE A 162 3.14 -22.04 -0.14
CA PHE A 162 4.36 -22.29 0.64
C PHE A 162 5.47 -22.98 -0.18
N GLU A 163 5.12 -23.89 -1.11
CA GLU A 163 6.10 -24.54 -2.00
C GLU A 163 6.84 -23.56 -2.92
N ILE A 164 6.16 -22.46 -3.32
CA ILE A 164 6.76 -21.38 -4.11
C ILE A 164 7.63 -20.48 -3.22
N LEU A 165 7.18 -20.24 -1.98
CA LEU A 165 7.91 -19.37 -1.03
C LEU A 165 9.14 -20.04 -0.41
N LYS A 166 9.17 -21.37 -0.35
CA LYS A 166 10.25 -22.13 0.30
C LYS A 166 11.64 -21.82 -0.29
N PRO A 167 11.86 -21.87 -1.60
CA PRO A 167 13.15 -21.53 -2.19
C PRO A 167 13.53 -20.05 -2.06
N TYR A 168 12.56 -19.14 -1.79
CA TYR A 168 12.83 -17.71 -1.64
C TYR A 168 13.62 -17.37 -0.38
N VAL A 169 13.56 -18.22 0.66
CA VAL A 169 14.33 -18.03 1.89
C VAL A 169 15.83 -17.96 1.62
N LYS A 170 16.32 -18.78 0.68
CA LYS A 170 17.70 -18.70 0.23
C LYS A 170 17.99 -17.37 -0.48
N LEU A 171 17.10 -16.92 -1.39
CA LEU A 171 17.26 -15.66 -2.12
C LEU A 171 17.22 -14.45 -1.16
N PHE A 172 16.38 -14.47 -0.12
CA PHE A 172 16.41 -13.46 0.95
C PHE A 172 17.75 -13.44 1.69
N SER A 173 18.31 -14.61 1.98
CA SER A 173 19.63 -14.70 2.60
C SER A 173 20.72 -14.14 1.70
N GLU A 174 20.72 -14.48 0.40
CA GLU A 174 21.66 -13.94 -0.59
C GLU A 174 21.59 -12.42 -0.66
N SER A 175 20.39 -11.84 -0.79
CA SER A 175 20.19 -10.40 -0.86
C SER A 175 20.59 -9.70 0.45
N THR A 176 20.32 -10.32 1.60
CA THR A 176 20.73 -9.80 2.91
C THR A 176 22.25 -9.82 3.07
N ASN A 177 22.93 -10.86 2.60
CA ASN A 177 24.39 -10.93 2.65
C ASN A 177 25.06 -9.85 1.80
N VAL A 178 24.49 -9.50 0.64
CA VAL A 178 24.98 -8.34 -0.15
C VAL A 178 24.92 -7.05 0.67
N LEU A 179 23.83 -6.82 1.41
CA LEU A 179 23.71 -5.66 2.31
C LEU A 179 24.75 -5.73 3.44
N ILE A 180 24.92 -6.89 4.08
CA ILE A 180 25.88 -7.11 5.16
C ILE A 180 27.30 -6.83 4.67
N ASP A 181 27.68 -7.34 3.49
CA ASP A 181 28.99 -7.09 2.88
C ASP A 181 29.22 -5.60 2.57
N LYS A 182 28.17 -4.91 2.11
CA LYS A 182 28.20 -3.46 1.91
C LYS A 182 28.42 -2.71 3.22
N TRP A 183 27.69 -3.12 4.28
CA TRP A 183 27.80 -2.49 5.60
C TRP A 183 29.13 -2.78 6.28
N SER A 184 29.74 -3.94 6.05
CA SER A 184 31.07 -4.29 6.57
C SER A 184 32.21 -3.41 6.01
N ARG A 185 31.93 -2.64 4.95
CA ARG A 185 32.89 -1.69 4.34
C ARG A 185 32.65 -0.24 4.78
N VAL A 186 31.62 -0.01 5.57
CA VAL A 186 31.35 1.33 6.14
C VAL A 186 32.40 1.62 7.18
N PRO A 187 33.07 2.80 7.16
CA PRO A 187 34.04 3.15 8.15
C PRO A 187 33.47 3.14 9.58
N ASP A 188 34.30 2.76 10.55
CA ASP A 188 33.93 2.82 11.97
C ASP A 188 33.46 4.23 12.33
N GLU A 189 32.47 4.29 13.24
CA GLU A 189 31.76 5.51 13.67
C GLU A 189 30.89 6.21 12.63
N SER A 190 30.90 5.79 11.39
CA SER A 190 29.97 6.29 10.38
C SER A 190 28.58 5.72 10.60
N SER A 191 27.56 6.51 10.26
CA SER A 191 26.17 6.04 10.30
C SER A 191 25.62 5.72 8.92
N VAL A 192 24.69 4.79 8.85
CA VAL A 192 23.94 4.43 7.63
C VAL A 192 22.47 4.81 7.78
N GLU A 193 21.88 5.26 6.68
CA GLU A 193 20.45 5.51 6.61
C GLU A 193 19.72 4.21 6.23
N LEU A 194 18.78 3.75 7.08
CA LEU A 194 18.18 2.44 6.94
C LEU A 194 17.28 2.33 5.71
N PHE A 195 16.40 3.32 5.46
CA PHE A 195 15.43 3.21 4.37
C PHE A 195 16.08 3.11 2.99
N ASP A 196 17.14 3.89 2.74
CA ASP A 196 17.84 3.85 1.45
C ASP A 196 18.48 2.48 1.21
N HIS A 197 19.11 1.92 2.24
CA HIS A 197 19.81 0.65 2.13
C HIS A 197 18.83 -0.55 2.11
N VAL A 198 17.83 -0.52 2.99
CA VAL A 198 16.86 -1.62 3.10
C VAL A 198 15.88 -1.62 1.91
N SER A 199 15.56 -0.47 1.33
CA SER A 199 14.75 -0.42 0.09
C SER A 199 15.47 -1.10 -1.09
N LEU A 200 16.79 -0.97 -1.18
CA LEU A 200 17.59 -1.68 -2.19
C LEU A 200 17.63 -3.19 -1.91
N LEU A 201 17.75 -3.60 -0.64
CA LEU A 201 17.68 -5.00 -0.24
C LEU A 201 16.35 -5.64 -0.67
N THR A 202 15.23 -5.02 -0.31
CA THR A 202 13.90 -5.58 -0.59
C THR A 202 13.55 -5.52 -2.07
N LEU A 203 14.03 -4.52 -2.81
CA LEU A 203 13.92 -4.49 -4.27
C LEU A 203 14.72 -5.63 -4.91
N ASP A 204 15.95 -5.87 -4.48
CA ASP A 204 16.79 -6.98 -4.96
C ASP A 204 16.12 -8.34 -4.71
N SER A 205 15.57 -8.53 -3.50
CA SER A 205 14.79 -9.73 -3.16
C SER A 205 13.56 -9.90 -4.08
N MET A 206 12.79 -8.82 -4.30
CA MET A 206 11.62 -8.86 -5.17
C MET A 206 11.99 -9.20 -6.61
N LEU A 207 13.04 -8.59 -7.16
CA LEU A 207 13.52 -8.87 -8.52
C LEU A 207 13.93 -10.34 -8.67
N LYS A 208 14.68 -10.89 -7.72
CA LYS A 208 15.12 -12.29 -7.73
C LYS A 208 13.96 -13.26 -7.55
N CYS A 209 13.11 -13.04 -6.54
CA CYS A 209 12.05 -13.98 -6.18
C CYS A 209 10.89 -13.95 -7.18
N SER A 210 10.41 -12.74 -7.53
CA SER A 210 9.17 -12.59 -8.29
C SER A 210 9.38 -12.57 -9.80
N LEU A 211 10.55 -12.10 -10.27
CA LEU A 211 10.82 -11.92 -11.69
C LEU A 211 12.00 -12.76 -12.19
N GLY A 212 12.66 -13.53 -11.31
CA GLY A 212 13.85 -14.31 -11.65
C GLY A 212 15.00 -13.46 -12.20
N TYR A 213 15.03 -12.16 -11.88
CA TYR A 213 15.99 -11.20 -12.38
C TYR A 213 17.08 -10.93 -11.35
N HIS A 214 18.32 -11.30 -11.66
CA HIS A 214 19.48 -11.01 -10.82
C HIS A 214 20.03 -9.63 -11.15
N SER A 215 19.81 -8.68 -10.24
CA SER A 215 20.28 -7.30 -10.36
C SER A 215 21.48 -7.03 -9.46
N ASN A 216 22.26 -5.99 -9.80
CA ASN A 216 23.27 -5.45 -8.92
C ASN A 216 22.78 -4.18 -8.18
N CYS A 217 21.46 -4.07 -7.97
CA CYS A 217 20.82 -2.84 -7.51
C CYS A 217 21.37 -2.32 -6.17
N GLN A 218 21.86 -3.21 -5.32
CA GLN A 218 22.44 -2.82 -4.03
C GLN A 218 23.84 -2.22 -4.14
N THR A 219 24.58 -2.49 -5.24
CA THR A 219 26.01 -2.16 -5.37
C THR A 219 26.32 -1.13 -6.45
N ASP A 220 25.57 -1.11 -7.57
CA ASP A 220 25.85 -0.25 -8.73
C ASP A 220 25.22 1.15 -8.67
N GLY A 221 24.34 1.39 -7.70
CA GLY A 221 23.62 2.65 -7.53
C GLY A 221 22.61 2.99 -8.66
N GLN A 222 22.52 2.16 -9.71
CA GLN A 222 21.67 2.45 -10.88
C GLN A 222 20.19 2.24 -10.64
N SER A 223 19.80 1.43 -9.67
CA SER A 223 18.39 1.22 -9.28
C SER A 223 17.79 2.36 -8.47
N THR A 224 18.61 3.32 -8.08
CA THR A 224 18.19 4.55 -7.39
C THR A 224 17.06 5.30 -8.12
N PRO A 225 16.99 5.38 -9.48
CA PRO A 225 15.90 6.04 -10.19
C PRO A 225 14.53 5.40 -9.92
N TYR A 226 14.43 4.06 -9.87
CA TYR A 226 13.16 3.37 -9.58
C TYR A 226 12.68 3.68 -8.16
N ILE A 227 13.55 3.52 -7.15
CA ILE A 227 13.20 3.79 -5.76
C ILE A 227 12.79 5.26 -5.56
N LYS A 228 13.56 6.21 -6.14
CA LYS A 228 13.21 7.64 -6.10
C LYS A 228 11.88 7.93 -6.77
N ALA A 229 11.58 7.27 -7.90
CA ALA A 229 10.30 7.42 -8.58
C ALA A 229 9.14 6.91 -7.71
N VAL A 230 9.27 5.76 -7.06
CA VAL A 230 8.26 5.21 -6.14
C VAL A 230 8.03 6.14 -4.96
N PHE A 231 9.07 6.70 -4.36
CA PHE A 231 8.95 7.67 -3.26
C PHE A 231 8.18 8.92 -3.67
N GLU A 232 8.54 9.45 -4.84
CA GLU A 232 7.91 10.66 -5.34
C GLU A 232 6.45 10.41 -5.75
N LEU A 233 6.15 9.26 -6.37
CA LEU A 233 4.78 8.83 -6.70
C LEU A 233 3.93 8.71 -5.44
N SER A 234 4.46 8.07 -4.38
CA SER A 234 3.78 7.91 -3.09
C SER A 234 3.44 9.28 -2.47
N ARG A 235 4.39 10.22 -2.48
CA ARG A 235 4.20 11.59 -2.00
C ARG A 235 3.14 12.34 -2.81
N LEU A 236 3.22 12.28 -4.14
CA LEU A 236 2.32 12.99 -5.05
C LEU A 236 0.87 12.45 -4.98
N VAL A 237 0.69 11.16 -4.75
CA VAL A 237 -0.64 10.58 -4.53
C VAL A 237 -1.27 11.11 -3.23
N ILE A 238 -0.51 11.18 -2.15
CA ILE A 238 -1.00 11.74 -0.87
C ILE A 238 -1.31 13.23 -0.99
N GLU A 239 -0.45 14.00 -1.66
CA GLU A 239 -0.72 15.41 -1.98
C GLU A 239 -2.05 15.54 -2.74
N ARG A 240 -2.27 14.68 -3.75
CA ARG A 240 -3.49 14.67 -4.55
C ARG A 240 -4.74 14.31 -3.72
N ILE A 241 -4.62 13.38 -2.78
CA ILE A 241 -5.73 13.01 -1.86
C ILE A 241 -6.12 14.19 -0.97
N HIS A 242 -5.16 14.94 -0.45
CA HIS A 242 -5.39 16.01 0.51
C HIS A 242 -5.76 17.35 -0.12
N PHE A 243 -5.35 17.62 -1.34
CA PHE A 243 -5.65 18.87 -2.02
C PHE A 243 -6.84 18.70 -2.96
N PHE A 244 -8.03 19.07 -2.50
CA PHE A 244 -9.30 18.85 -3.21
C PHE A 244 -9.29 19.29 -4.70
N PRO A 245 -8.71 20.44 -5.12
CA PRO A 245 -8.64 20.80 -6.54
C PRO A 245 -7.95 19.74 -7.41
N TYR A 246 -7.00 18.99 -6.86
CA TYR A 246 -6.30 17.92 -7.57
C TYR A 246 -7.14 16.64 -7.77
N HIS A 247 -8.33 16.58 -7.17
CA HIS A 247 -9.28 15.50 -7.47
C HIS A 247 -9.84 15.58 -8.91
N PHE A 248 -9.75 16.74 -9.53
CA PHE A 248 -10.08 16.93 -10.95
C PHE A 248 -8.84 16.69 -11.81
N ASP A 249 -8.88 15.66 -12.67
CA ASP A 249 -7.74 15.23 -13.49
C ASP A 249 -7.18 16.37 -14.36
N PHE A 250 -8.06 17.18 -14.94
CA PHE A 250 -7.67 18.34 -15.74
C PHE A 250 -6.80 19.32 -14.94
N ILE A 251 -7.21 19.70 -13.72
CA ILE A 251 -6.45 20.62 -12.86
C ILE A 251 -5.13 19.96 -12.45
N TYR A 252 -5.19 18.69 -12.04
CA TYR A 252 -4.00 17.98 -11.59
C TYR A 252 -2.93 17.88 -12.67
N TYR A 253 -3.29 17.40 -13.85
CA TYR A 253 -2.31 17.17 -14.93
C TYR A 253 -1.79 18.45 -15.61
N LEU A 254 -2.43 19.58 -15.43
CA LEU A 254 -1.88 20.90 -15.81
C LEU A 254 -0.91 21.44 -14.76
N SER A 255 -0.97 20.97 -13.51
CA SER A 255 -0.10 21.41 -12.43
C SER A 255 1.32 20.88 -12.57
N PRO A 256 2.32 21.49 -11.88
CA PRO A 256 3.67 20.94 -11.79
C PRO A 256 3.70 19.54 -11.18
N SER A 257 2.91 19.29 -10.12
CA SER A 257 2.80 17.98 -9.46
C SER A 257 2.29 16.90 -10.40
N GLY A 258 1.25 17.19 -11.19
CA GLY A 258 0.70 16.23 -12.15
C GLY A 258 1.63 15.92 -13.32
N ARG A 259 2.40 16.92 -13.80
CA ARG A 259 3.43 16.68 -14.82
C ARG A 259 4.55 15.81 -14.28
N ARG A 260 5.00 16.10 -13.05
CA ARG A 260 6.02 15.31 -12.37
C ARG A 260 5.54 13.88 -12.10
N PHE A 261 4.29 13.70 -11.69
CA PHE A 261 3.68 12.39 -11.52
C PHE A 261 3.75 11.54 -12.78
N ARG A 262 3.40 12.09 -13.97
CA ARG A 262 3.53 11.36 -15.26
C ARG A 262 4.97 10.95 -15.52
N GLN A 263 5.93 11.86 -15.34
CA GLN A 263 7.36 11.55 -15.55
C GLN A 263 7.83 10.38 -14.68
N GLN A 264 7.37 10.32 -13.42
CA GLN A 264 7.72 9.21 -12.53
C GLN A 264 7.02 7.90 -12.94
N CYS A 265 5.76 7.96 -13.39
CA CYS A 265 5.09 6.78 -13.96
C CYS A 265 5.85 6.23 -15.17
N ASP A 266 6.31 7.08 -16.08
CA ASP A 266 7.09 6.67 -17.26
C ASP A 266 8.41 5.95 -16.87
N ILE A 267 9.03 6.33 -15.74
CA ILE A 267 10.23 5.66 -15.25
C ILE A 267 9.91 4.25 -14.79
N VAL A 268 8.90 4.09 -13.91
CA VAL A 268 8.55 2.77 -13.36
C VAL A 268 8.02 1.83 -14.44
N HIS A 269 7.17 2.30 -15.35
CA HIS A 269 6.62 1.49 -16.44
C HIS A 269 7.69 0.98 -17.40
N ARG A 270 8.67 1.83 -17.78
CA ARG A 270 9.78 1.39 -18.64
C ARG A 270 10.57 0.25 -18.03
N ILE A 271 10.76 0.28 -16.71
CA ILE A 271 11.48 -0.78 -15.99
C ILE A 271 10.68 -2.08 -15.99
N SER A 272 9.39 -2.04 -15.62
CA SER A 272 8.50 -3.21 -15.62
C SER A 272 8.38 -3.83 -17.00
N GLU A 273 8.18 -3.03 -18.03
CA GLU A 273 8.11 -3.49 -19.42
C GLU A 273 9.42 -4.10 -19.91
N HIS A 274 10.57 -3.56 -19.50
CA HIS A 274 11.87 -4.16 -19.79
C HIS A 274 11.98 -5.56 -19.16
N LEU A 275 11.66 -5.68 -17.86
CA LEU A 275 11.73 -6.95 -17.14
C LEU A 275 10.79 -8.01 -17.75
N ILE A 276 9.57 -7.63 -18.14
CA ILE A 276 8.61 -8.51 -18.80
C ILE A 276 9.15 -8.98 -20.16
N ARG A 277 9.72 -8.07 -20.96
CA ARG A 277 10.30 -8.44 -22.28
C ARG A 277 11.46 -9.41 -22.14
N GLU A 278 12.39 -9.14 -21.22
CA GLU A 278 13.54 -10.03 -20.97
C GLU A 278 13.08 -11.42 -20.54
N ARG A 279 12.05 -11.50 -19.68
CA ARG A 279 11.52 -12.79 -19.23
C ARG A 279 10.83 -13.58 -20.35
N LYS A 280 10.00 -12.91 -21.17
CA LYS A 280 9.37 -13.53 -22.34
C LYS A 280 10.41 -14.09 -23.30
N LYS A 281 11.47 -13.32 -23.59
CA LYS A 281 12.56 -13.75 -24.43
C LYS A 281 13.28 -14.98 -23.85
N ALA A 282 13.59 -14.97 -22.55
CA ALA A 282 14.23 -16.08 -21.88
C ALA A 282 13.40 -17.38 -21.91
N LEU A 283 12.07 -17.27 -21.83
CA LEU A 283 11.16 -18.42 -21.97
C LEU A 283 11.17 -18.96 -23.42
N GLN A 284 11.06 -18.09 -24.42
CA GLN A 284 11.12 -18.48 -25.84
C GLN A 284 12.46 -19.12 -26.22
N ASP A 285 13.58 -18.55 -25.78
CA ASP A 285 14.92 -19.09 -26.00
C ASP A 285 15.12 -20.44 -25.28
N GLY A 286 14.45 -20.64 -24.13
CA GLY A 286 14.45 -21.89 -23.37
C GLY A 286 13.65 -23.00 -24.05
N GLU A 287 12.49 -22.68 -24.63
CA GLU A 287 11.67 -23.62 -25.41
C GLU A 287 12.34 -24.02 -26.73
N ALA A 288 13.08 -23.10 -27.39
CA ALA A 288 13.80 -23.35 -28.61
C ALA A 288 15.05 -24.26 -28.43
N LYS A 289 15.53 -24.40 -27.18
CA LYS A 289 16.70 -25.22 -26.81
C LYS A 289 16.32 -26.46 -26.03
N GLU A 290 15.20 -27.12 -26.37
CA GLU A 290 14.88 -28.46 -25.83
C GLU A 290 15.93 -29.51 -26.24
N ASP A 291 17.13 -29.37 -25.69
CA ASP A 291 18.11 -30.42 -25.58
C ASP A 291 18.02 -31.01 -24.14
N ASN A 292 17.84 -32.32 -24.10
CA ASN A 292 17.42 -33.17 -22.99
C ASN A 292 18.30 -33.14 -21.71
N THR A 293 19.14 -32.14 -21.47
CA THR A 293 20.16 -32.16 -20.42
C THR A 293 20.12 -31.03 -19.39
N LYS A 294 19.30 -29.99 -19.56
CA LYS A 294 19.16 -28.95 -18.52
C LYS A 294 17.84 -29.12 -17.77
N LYS A 295 17.95 -29.55 -16.50
CA LYS A 295 16.82 -29.59 -15.53
C LYS A 295 16.02 -28.32 -15.63
N ARG A 296 14.75 -28.40 -16.10
CA ARG A 296 13.75 -27.33 -15.95
C ARG A 296 13.86 -26.76 -14.53
N LYS A 297 13.85 -25.42 -14.37
CA LYS A 297 13.69 -24.81 -13.05
C LYS A 297 12.53 -25.51 -12.35
N LYS A 298 12.79 -26.11 -11.22
CA LYS A 298 11.83 -26.94 -10.47
C LYS A 298 10.63 -26.12 -9.97
N TYR A 299 10.71 -24.78 -10.02
CA TYR A 299 9.69 -23.87 -9.49
C TYR A 299 9.49 -22.70 -10.45
N LEU A 300 8.23 -22.38 -10.74
CA LEU A 300 7.81 -21.19 -11.45
C LEU A 300 7.90 -19.99 -10.51
N ASP A 301 8.49 -18.88 -10.95
CA ASP A 301 8.41 -17.62 -10.23
C ASP A 301 7.07 -16.91 -10.49
N PHE A 302 6.84 -15.77 -9.81
CA PHE A 302 5.59 -15.02 -9.93
C PHE A 302 5.30 -14.59 -11.38
N LEU A 303 6.32 -14.10 -12.10
CA LEU A 303 6.13 -13.67 -13.50
C LEU A 303 5.87 -14.86 -14.43
N ASP A 304 6.48 -16.01 -14.19
CA ASP A 304 6.17 -17.24 -14.93
C ASP A 304 4.69 -17.63 -14.75
N ILE A 305 4.19 -17.53 -13.51
CA ILE A 305 2.79 -17.82 -13.21
C ILE A 305 1.87 -16.83 -13.93
N LEU A 306 2.19 -15.54 -13.95
CA LEU A 306 1.41 -14.53 -14.70
C LEU A 306 1.38 -14.82 -16.20
N LEU A 307 2.53 -15.16 -16.79
CA LEU A 307 2.66 -15.42 -18.22
C LEU A 307 1.94 -16.71 -18.67
N GLN A 308 1.78 -17.68 -17.76
CA GLN A 308 1.16 -18.98 -18.03
C GLN A 308 -0.27 -19.09 -17.48
N ALA A 309 -0.72 -18.12 -16.66
CA ALA A 309 -2.04 -18.12 -16.05
C ALA A 309 -3.13 -18.13 -17.14
N LYS A 310 -4.08 -19.05 -17.00
CA LYS A 310 -5.27 -19.14 -17.86
C LYS A 310 -6.52 -19.27 -17.01
N ASP A 311 -7.56 -18.62 -17.45
CA ASP A 311 -8.92 -18.80 -16.91
C ASP A 311 -9.53 -20.14 -17.31
N GLU A 312 -10.74 -20.39 -16.81
CA GLU A 312 -11.52 -21.61 -17.10
C GLU A 312 -11.86 -21.74 -18.59
N ASP A 313 -11.94 -20.62 -19.31
CA ASP A 313 -12.13 -20.56 -20.77
C ASP A 313 -10.83 -20.64 -21.59
N GLY A 314 -9.67 -20.81 -20.91
CA GLY A 314 -8.36 -20.88 -21.53
C GLY A 314 -7.72 -19.53 -21.87
N THR A 315 -8.40 -18.40 -21.57
CA THR A 315 -7.89 -17.05 -21.85
C THR A 315 -6.81 -16.66 -20.84
N GLY A 316 -5.66 -16.21 -21.33
CA GLY A 316 -4.54 -15.71 -20.52
C GLY A 316 -4.72 -14.23 -20.13
N LEU A 317 -3.75 -13.72 -19.34
CA LEU A 317 -3.63 -12.29 -19.08
C LEU A 317 -3.06 -11.57 -20.30
N THR A 318 -3.60 -10.38 -20.60
CA THR A 318 -3.03 -9.50 -21.63
C THR A 318 -1.70 -8.88 -21.16
N ASP A 319 -0.89 -8.38 -22.07
CA ASP A 319 0.38 -7.71 -21.74
C ASP A 319 0.16 -6.48 -20.82
N ALA A 320 -0.94 -5.77 -20.99
CA ALA A 320 -1.32 -4.66 -20.13
C ALA A 320 -1.67 -5.15 -18.70
N GLU A 321 -2.43 -6.24 -18.57
CA GLU A 321 -2.74 -6.83 -17.26
C GLU A 321 -1.49 -7.38 -16.56
N ILE A 322 -0.58 -8.00 -17.30
CA ILE A 322 0.70 -8.49 -16.76
C ILE A 322 1.53 -7.31 -16.23
N ARG A 323 1.63 -6.20 -16.99
CA ARG A 323 2.34 -5.00 -16.53
C ARG A 323 1.69 -4.43 -15.28
N ASP A 324 0.36 -4.28 -15.25
CA ASP A 324 -0.37 -3.75 -14.10
C ASP A 324 -0.11 -4.57 -12.83
N GLU A 325 -0.03 -5.91 -12.94
CA GLU A 325 0.32 -6.77 -11.82
C GLU A 325 1.80 -6.66 -11.44
N VAL A 326 2.72 -6.60 -12.41
CA VAL A 326 4.16 -6.42 -12.14
C VAL A 326 4.42 -5.09 -11.43
N ASP A 327 3.85 -3.97 -11.91
CA ASP A 327 3.96 -2.66 -11.25
C ASP A 327 3.39 -2.69 -9.83
N THR A 328 2.23 -3.34 -9.65
CA THR A 328 1.60 -3.52 -8.34
C THR A 328 2.51 -4.30 -7.38
N PHE A 329 3.00 -5.46 -7.78
CA PHE A 329 3.78 -6.33 -6.90
C PHE A 329 5.20 -5.81 -6.64
N LEU A 330 5.82 -5.15 -7.62
CA LEU A 330 7.12 -4.49 -7.40
C LEU A 330 7.00 -3.38 -6.36
N PHE A 331 5.95 -2.54 -6.44
CA PHE A 331 5.71 -1.50 -5.44
C PHE A 331 5.36 -2.08 -4.07
N GLU A 332 4.33 -2.93 -4.00
CA GLU A 332 3.83 -3.46 -2.73
C GLU A 332 4.86 -4.33 -2.00
N GLY A 333 5.64 -5.11 -2.74
CA GLY A 333 6.58 -6.06 -2.17
C GLY A 333 7.83 -5.41 -1.58
N HIS A 334 8.43 -4.43 -2.28
CA HIS A 334 9.67 -3.85 -1.76
C HIS A 334 9.43 -2.74 -0.72
N ASP A 335 8.54 -1.80 -0.98
CA ASP A 335 8.42 -0.58 -0.19
C ASP A 335 7.83 -0.82 1.20
N THR A 336 6.81 -1.70 1.30
CA THR A 336 6.20 -2.07 2.59
C THR A 336 7.14 -2.88 3.45
N THR A 337 7.86 -3.84 2.86
CA THR A 337 8.80 -4.70 3.59
C THR A 337 10.02 -3.88 4.05
N ALA A 338 10.51 -2.96 3.22
CA ALA A 338 11.56 -2.02 3.60
C ALA A 338 11.17 -1.20 4.83
N SER A 339 9.94 -0.66 4.85
CA SER A 339 9.41 0.04 6.02
C SER A 339 9.37 -0.86 7.26
N GLY A 340 8.84 -2.09 7.11
CA GLY A 340 8.76 -3.06 8.21
C GLY A 340 10.13 -3.42 8.81
N ILE A 341 11.13 -3.70 7.96
CA ILE A 341 12.50 -4.00 8.40
C ILE A 341 13.13 -2.77 9.06
N SER A 342 13.06 -1.58 8.42
CA SER A 342 13.70 -0.37 8.93
C SER A 342 13.17 0.02 10.31
N TRP A 343 11.86 0.01 10.52
CA TRP A 343 11.28 0.28 11.83
C TRP A 343 11.59 -0.82 12.86
N THR A 344 11.70 -2.08 12.43
CA THR A 344 12.11 -3.18 13.33
C THR A 344 13.54 -2.98 13.80
N LEU A 345 14.48 -2.69 12.90
CA LEU A 345 15.87 -2.41 13.26
C LEU A 345 16.01 -1.15 14.12
N TYR A 346 15.20 -0.11 13.86
CA TYR A 346 15.12 1.07 14.73
C TYR A 346 14.76 0.73 16.17
N TYR A 347 13.66 -0.04 16.35
CA TYR A 347 13.25 -0.41 17.70
C TYR A 347 14.25 -1.33 18.39
N LEU A 348 14.89 -2.22 17.67
CA LEU A 348 15.94 -3.08 18.21
C LEU A 348 17.20 -2.30 18.56
N ALA A 349 17.57 -1.27 17.78
CA ALA A 349 18.67 -0.35 18.13
C ALA A 349 18.34 0.48 19.37
N LYS A 350 17.07 0.86 19.55
CA LYS A 350 16.58 1.62 20.72
C LYS A 350 16.47 0.77 22.00
N HIS A 351 16.34 -0.55 21.86
CA HIS A 351 16.16 -1.51 22.96
C HIS A 351 17.23 -2.60 22.92
N PRO A 352 18.46 -2.31 23.40
CA PRO A 352 19.60 -3.23 23.32
C PRO A 352 19.33 -4.62 23.95
N GLU A 353 18.50 -4.67 25.00
CA GLU A 353 18.12 -5.91 25.66
C GLU A 353 17.30 -6.85 24.73
N TYR A 354 16.41 -6.31 23.93
CA TYR A 354 15.63 -7.08 22.95
C TYR A 354 16.48 -7.42 21.72
N GLN A 355 17.35 -6.50 21.30
CA GLN A 355 18.31 -6.73 20.23
C GLN A 355 19.22 -7.91 20.57
N GLU A 356 19.79 -7.93 21.78
CA GLU A 356 20.69 -8.99 22.25
C GLU A 356 19.97 -10.34 22.34
N ARG A 357 18.69 -10.34 22.75
CA ARG A 357 17.90 -11.57 22.79
C ARG A 357 17.62 -12.11 21.39
N CYS A 358 17.27 -11.26 20.41
CA CYS A 358 17.14 -11.65 19.01
C CYS A 358 18.47 -12.19 18.45
N ARG A 359 19.59 -11.54 18.76
CA ARG A 359 20.92 -11.96 18.34
C ARG A 359 21.24 -13.37 18.83
N ARG A 360 21.05 -13.64 20.12
CA ARG A 360 21.28 -14.98 20.71
C ARG A 360 20.37 -16.05 20.10
N GLU A 361 19.10 -15.72 19.84
CA GLU A 361 18.17 -16.62 19.16
C GLU A 361 18.68 -16.98 17.76
N GLY A 362 19.13 -15.97 16.97
CA GLY A 362 19.71 -16.16 15.64
C GLY A 362 21.02 -16.93 15.67
N GLU A 363 21.95 -16.61 16.57
CA GLU A 363 23.24 -17.31 16.71
C GLU A 363 23.06 -18.77 17.08
N GLY A 364 22.21 -19.06 18.08
CA GLY A 364 21.90 -20.44 18.49
C GLY A 364 21.31 -21.27 17.37
N LEU A 365 20.55 -20.63 16.47
CA LEU A 365 19.95 -21.27 15.30
C LEU A 365 20.94 -21.46 14.15
N LEU A 366 21.66 -20.42 13.79
CA LEU A 366 22.49 -20.37 12.58
C LEU A 366 23.86 -21.01 12.79
N GLN A 367 24.43 -20.94 13.99
CA GLN A 367 25.75 -21.53 14.33
C GLN A 367 26.83 -21.18 13.31
N GLY A 368 26.88 -19.91 12.90
CA GLY A 368 27.83 -19.37 11.92
C GLY A 368 27.42 -19.52 10.46
N ARG A 369 26.28 -20.16 10.14
CA ARG A 369 25.73 -20.18 8.77
C ARG A 369 25.32 -18.76 8.34
N THR A 370 25.53 -18.46 7.08
CA THR A 370 25.13 -17.20 6.44
C THR A 370 23.83 -17.33 5.64
N GLU A 371 23.28 -18.53 5.54
CA GLU A 371 22.02 -18.83 4.86
C GLU A 371 21.02 -19.46 5.81
N MET A 372 19.78 -19.00 5.75
CA MET A 372 18.65 -19.61 6.45
C MET A 372 17.92 -20.62 5.57
N THR A 373 17.32 -21.60 6.21
CA THR A 373 16.40 -22.55 5.57
C THR A 373 14.96 -22.22 5.91
N TRP A 374 14.02 -22.82 5.18
CA TRP A 374 12.59 -22.69 5.47
C TRP A 374 12.23 -23.14 6.89
N GLU A 375 12.86 -24.22 7.35
CA GLU A 375 12.65 -24.82 8.65
C GLU A 375 13.15 -23.91 9.81
N ASP A 376 14.12 -23.05 9.52
CA ASP A 376 14.66 -22.08 10.50
C ASP A 376 13.65 -20.96 10.83
N LEU A 377 12.78 -20.59 9.90
CA LEU A 377 11.82 -19.50 10.07
C LEU A 377 10.86 -19.71 11.27
N SER A 378 10.54 -20.94 11.60
CA SER A 378 9.69 -21.29 12.74
C SER A 378 10.42 -21.23 14.08
N LYS A 379 11.75 -21.23 14.06
CA LYS A 379 12.62 -21.28 15.24
C LYS A 379 13.08 -19.88 15.71
N LEU A 380 12.43 -18.82 15.24
CA LEU A 380 12.67 -17.43 15.61
C LEU A 380 11.45 -16.81 16.32
N PRO A 381 10.94 -17.40 17.42
CA PRO A 381 9.73 -16.92 18.09
C PRO A 381 9.90 -15.51 18.66
N PHE A 382 11.03 -15.19 19.31
CA PHE A 382 11.23 -13.89 19.92
C PHE A 382 11.46 -12.79 18.89
N THR A 383 12.29 -13.05 17.88
CA THR A 383 12.46 -12.15 16.72
C THR A 383 11.13 -11.88 16.03
N THR A 384 10.27 -12.91 15.90
CA THR A 384 8.91 -12.74 15.35
C THR A 384 8.04 -11.83 16.23
N MET A 385 8.14 -11.92 17.56
CA MET A 385 7.44 -11.01 18.47
C MET A 385 7.93 -9.57 18.34
N CYS A 386 9.23 -9.36 18.18
CA CYS A 386 9.82 -8.02 17.94
C CYS A 386 9.33 -7.43 16.63
N ILE A 387 9.31 -8.19 15.53
CA ILE A 387 8.76 -7.76 14.23
C ILE A 387 7.29 -7.39 14.37
N LYS A 388 6.48 -8.23 15.01
CA LYS A 388 5.05 -7.95 15.22
C LYS A 388 4.81 -6.69 16.04
N GLU A 389 5.60 -6.45 17.08
CA GLU A 389 5.47 -5.22 17.89
C GLU A 389 5.88 -3.98 17.10
N SER A 390 6.92 -4.07 16.28
CA SER A 390 7.28 -2.99 15.35
C SER A 390 6.15 -2.69 14.37
N LEU A 391 5.54 -3.73 13.78
CA LEU A 391 4.38 -3.59 12.88
C LEU A 391 3.12 -3.08 13.59
N ARG A 392 2.99 -3.29 14.90
CA ARG A 392 1.92 -2.70 15.69
C ARG A 392 2.10 -1.20 15.82
N ILE A 393 3.27 -0.76 16.26
CA ILE A 393 3.54 0.66 16.52
C ILE A 393 3.71 1.43 15.21
N ARG A 394 4.35 0.84 14.22
CA ARG A 394 4.65 1.48 12.90
C ARG A 394 4.23 0.55 11.76
N PRO A 395 2.91 0.34 11.55
CA PRO A 395 2.45 -0.46 10.42
C PRO A 395 2.83 0.24 9.11
N PRO A 396 3.50 -0.45 8.16
CA PRO A 396 3.87 0.14 6.88
C PRO A 396 2.70 0.80 6.15
N VAL A 397 1.53 0.15 6.15
CA VAL A 397 0.27 0.72 5.64
C VAL A 397 -0.59 1.16 6.83
N PRO A 398 -0.71 2.47 7.10
CA PRO A 398 -1.38 2.96 8.30
C PRO A 398 -2.90 2.79 8.29
N SER A 399 -3.51 2.62 7.10
CA SER A 399 -4.97 2.48 6.99
C SER A 399 -5.43 1.82 5.70
N TYR A 400 -6.62 1.21 5.73
CA TYR A 400 -7.24 0.51 4.60
C TYR A 400 -8.65 1.03 4.37
N SER A 401 -8.91 1.73 3.26
CA SER A 401 -10.22 2.29 2.99
C SER A 401 -11.05 1.43 2.02
N ARG A 402 -12.37 1.51 2.19
CA ARG A 402 -13.39 0.93 1.32
C ARG A 402 -14.41 2.00 0.96
N GLN A 403 -14.94 1.93 -0.25
CA GLN A 403 -16.13 2.66 -0.65
C GLN A 403 -17.30 1.70 -0.66
N ILE A 404 -18.23 1.86 0.28
CA ILE A 404 -19.33 0.93 0.44
C ILE A 404 -20.38 1.12 -0.68
N THR A 405 -20.85 -0.01 -1.23
CA THR A 405 -21.81 -0.06 -2.37
C THR A 405 -23.26 -0.24 -1.91
N LYS A 406 -23.47 -0.41 -0.61
CA LYS A 406 -24.78 -0.53 0.05
C LYS A 406 -24.69 0.01 1.47
N THR A 407 -25.83 0.30 2.10
CA THR A 407 -25.83 0.73 3.52
C THR A 407 -25.10 -0.28 4.39
N LEU A 408 -24.11 0.19 5.17
CA LEU A 408 -23.36 -0.61 6.11
C LEU A 408 -23.89 -0.38 7.53
N THR A 409 -24.20 -1.47 8.23
CA THR A 409 -24.61 -1.44 9.63
C THR A 409 -23.48 -1.99 10.51
N PHE A 410 -23.15 -1.26 11.56
CA PHE A 410 -22.15 -1.66 12.57
C PHE A 410 -22.81 -2.44 13.72
N PRO A 411 -22.01 -3.16 14.54
CA PRO A 411 -22.54 -3.97 15.65
C PRO A 411 -23.36 -3.18 16.69
N ASP A 412 -23.10 -1.87 16.84
CA ASP A 412 -23.85 -0.98 17.74
C ASP A 412 -25.13 -0.41 17.09
N GLY A 413 -25.53 -0.91 15.94
CA GLY A 413 -26.73 -0.51 15.20
C GLY A 413 -26.58 0.77 14.37
N LYS A 414 -25.48 1.51 14.50
CA LYS A 414 -25.22 2.68 13.66
C LYS A 414 -25.01 2.32 12.22
N THR A 415 -25.39 3.22 11.31
CA THR A 415 -25.33 2.96 9.87
C THR A 415 -24.59 4.06 9.12
N LEU A 416 -23.95 3.65 8.00
CA LEU A 416 -23.43 4.57 6.99
C LEU A 416 -24.11 4.29 5.65
N PRO A 417 -24.52 5.32 4.91
CA PRO A 417 -25.17 5.16 3.63
C PRO A 417 -24.21 4.69 2.54
N GLU A 418 -24.75 4.09 1.49
CA GLU A 418 -24.08 3.79 0.24
C GLU A 418 -23.25 5.01 -0.25
N GLY A 419 -22.08 4.75 -0.82
CA GLY A 419 -21.13 5.78 -1.30
C GLY A 419 -20.19 6.32 -0.21
N SER A 420 -20.45 6.01 1.09
CA SER A 420 -19.55 6.42 2.17
C SER A 420 -18.18 5.76 2.05
N ILE A 421 -17.13 6.50 2.45
CA ILE A 421 -15.78 5.96 2.58
C ILE A 421 -15.58 5.54 4.03
N VAL A 422 -15.29 4.25 4.24
CA VAL A 422 -15.02 3.67 5.55
C VAL A 422 -13.58 3.18 5.57
N THR A 423 -12.85 3.54 6.61
CA THR A 423 -11.40 3.30 6.71
C THR A 423 -11.08 2.53 7.98
N ALA A 424 -10.55 1.33 7.86
CA ALA A 424 -9.90 0.65 8.97
C ALA A 424 -8.56 1.33 9.25
N GLY A 425 -8.48 2.09 10.32
CA GLY A 425 -7.28 2.78 10.74
C GLY A 425 -6.37 1.86 11.54
N ALA A 426 -5.52 1.09 10.87
CA ALA A 426 -4.62 0.13 11.53
C ALA A 426 -3.76 0.82 12.59
N ILE A 427 -3.07 1.92 12.23
CA ILE A 427 -2.23 2.65 13.18
C ILE A 427 -3.03 3.15 14.40
N TYR A 428 -4.26 3.59 14.22
CA TYR A 428 -5.09 4.10 15.31
C TYR A 428 -5.64 2.96 16.19
N SER A 429 -6.06 1.86 15.57
CA SER A 429 -6.50 0.66 16.29
C SER A 429 -5.37 0.03 17.10
N HIS A 430 -4.15 0.01 16.53
CA HIS A 430 -2.95 -0.53 17.17
C HIS A 430 -2.42 0.35 18.33
N HIS A 431 -2.83 1.63 18.40
CA HIS A 431 -2.49 2.57 19.49
C HIS A 431 -3.68 2.88 20.40
N ASN A 432 -4.83 2.23 20.19
CA ASN A 432 -6.00 2.48 21.02
C ASN A 432 -5.78 1.94 22.44
N PRO A 433 -5.74 2.79 23.48
CA PRO A 433 -5.43 2.37 24.85
C PRO A 433 -6.49 1.47 25.46
N LEU A 434 -7.73 1.47 24.92
CA LEU A 434 -8.78 0.54 25.35
C LEU A 434 -8.49 -0.91 24.92
N ILE A 435 -7.56 -1.11 23.98
CA ILE A 435 -7.19 -2.41 23.41
C ILE A 435 -5.77 -2.79 23.79
N TRP A 436 -4.87 -1.81 23.78
CA TRP A 436 -3.45 -1.97 24.04
C TRP A 436 -3.04 -1.11 25.23
N PRO A 437 -2.94 -1.66 26.43
CA PRO A 437 -2.39 -0.92 27.59
C PRO A 437 -1.01 -0.37 27.24
N ASP A 438 -0.73 0.88 27.62
CA ASP A 438 0.53 1.58 27.33
C ASP A 438 0.97 1.46 25.85
N PRO A 439 0.13 1.92 24.90
CA PRO A 439 0.30 1.58 23.48
C PRO A 439 1.58 2.14 22.84
N GLU A 440 2.20 3.15 23.45
CA GLU A 440 3.45 3.74 22.96
C GLU A 440 4.71 2.98 23.43
N VAL A 441 4.56 2.08 24.40
CA VAL A 441 5.66 1.26 24.92
C VAL A 441 5.93 0.09 23.97
N TYR A 442 7.17 -0.03 23.51
CA TYR A 442 7.62 -1.17 22.72
C TYR A 442 7.82 -2.38 23.64
N ASP A 443 6.91 -3.33 23.59
CA ASP A 443 6.93 -4.56 24.39
C ASP A 443 6.60 -5.78 23.52
N PRO A 444 7.62 -6.48 22.99
CA PRO A 444 7.43 -7.68 22.16
C PRO A 444 6.64 -8.80 22.86
N LEU A 445 6.69 -8.86 24.19
CA LEU A 445 6.00 -9.90 24.96
C LEU A 445 4.47 -9.78 24.89
N ARG A 446 3.93 -8.67 24.37
CA ARG A 446 2.52 -8.56 24.00
C ARG A 446 2.09 -9.65 23.02
N PHE A 447 3.03 -10.19 22.24
CA PHE A 447 2.80 -11.23 21.25
C PHE A 447 3.19 -12.63 21.74
N SER A 448 3.48 -12.79 23.04
CA SER A 448 3.63 -14.13 23.61
C SER A 448 2.29 -14.90 23.55
N PRO A 449 2.32 -16.23 23.48
CA PRO A 449 1.10 -17.05 23.47
C PRO A 449 0.15 -16.71 24.63
N GLU A 450 0.69 -16.50 25.83
CA GLU A 450 -0.07 -16.25 27.06
C GLU A 450 -0.79 -14.89 27.00
N ARG A 451 -0.10 -13.83 26.53
CA ARG A 451 -0.65 -12.45 26.49
C ARG A 451 -1.49 -12.17 25.23
N SER A 452 -1.44 -13.04 24.23
CA SER A 452 -2.21 -12.89 22.98
C SER A 452 -3.45 -13.77 22.91
N LYS A 453 -3.66 -14.71 23.86
CA LYS A 453 -4.72 -15.71 23.85
C LYS A 453 -6.13 -15.11 23.71
N ASP A 454 -6.43 -14.08 24.50
CA ASP A 454 -7.77 -13.48 24.57
C ASP A 454 -7.89 -12.21 23.72
N ARG A 455 -6.87 -11.89 22.92
CA ARG A 455 -6.87 -10.69 22.08
C ARG A 455 -7.77 -10.89 20.87
N HIS A 456 -8.66 -9.93 20.64
CA HIS A 456 -9.52 -9.92 19.46
C HIS A 456 -8.68 -9.98 18.17
N HIS A 457 -9.00 -10.87 17.23
CA HIS A 457 -8.22 -11.09 16.00
C HIS A 457 -8.01 -9.83 15.16
N HIS A 458 -8.98 -8.90 15.16
CA HIS A 458 -8.87 -7.64 14.42
C HIS A 458 -8.26 -6.49 15.25
N ALA A 459 -7.72 -6.78 16.44
CA ALA A 459 -6.93 -5.81 17.19
C ALA A 459 -5.55 -5.56 16.56
N PHE A 460 -5.03 -6.52 15.79
CA PHE A 460 -3.75 -6.47 15.11
C PHE A 460 -3.92 -6.85 13.63
N VAL A 461 -3.88 -5.86 12.75
CA VAL A 461 -4.18 -6.00 11.31
C VAL A 461 -3.14 -5.32 10.41
N PRO A 462 -1.82 -5.55 10.60
CA PRO A 462 -0.80 -4.87 9.80
C PRO A 462 -0.82 -5.30 8.32
N PHE A 463 -1.41 -6.46 8.02
CA PHE A 463 -1.62 -7.01 6.69
C PHE A 463 -3.08 -6.94 6.22
N SER A 464 -3.87 -6.05 6.81
CA SER A 464 -5.32 -6.03 6.63
C SER A 464 -5.97 -7.35 7.11
N ALA A 465 -7.21 -7.61 6.73
CA ALA A 465 -7.91 -8.86 7.05
C ALA A 465 -9.02 -9.12 5.99
N GLY A 466 -9.64 -10.31 6.07
CA GLY A 466 -10.75 -10.70 5.22
C GLY A 466 -10.35 -10.96 3.76
N PRO A 467 -11.32 -10.92 2.83
CA PRO A 467 -11.09 -11.33 1.43
C PRO A 467 -9.99 -10.52 0.72
N ARG A 468 -9.83 -9.25 1.08
CA ARG A 468 -8.85 -8.33 0.47
C ARG A 468 -7.63 -8.07 1.38
N ASN A 469 -7.24 -9.07 2.19
CA ASN A 469 -6.00 -9.04 2.96
C ASN A 469 -4.76 -9.09 2.06
N CYS A 470 -3.60 -8.79 2.62
CA CYS A 470 -2.33 -8.89 1.92
C CYS A 470 -2.08 -10.35 1.46
N ILE A 471 -1.89 -10.52 0.16
CA ILE A 471 -1.57 -11.81 -0.46
C ILE A 471 -0.12 -12.22 -0.15
N GLY A 472 0.78 -11.23 -0.02
CA GLY A 472 2.21 -11.40 0.25
C GLY A 472 2.58 -11.46 1.73
N GLN A 473 1.63 -11.62 2.67
CA GLN A 473 1.90 -11.60 4.11
C GLN A 473 3.02 -12.57 4.53
N ASN A 474 2.98 -13.81 4.04
CA ASN A 474 4.00 -14.82 4.38
C ASN A 474 5.36 -14.48 3.75
N PHE A 475 5.36 -13.98 2.51
CA PHE A 475 6.57 -13.50 1.83
C PHE A 475 7.25 -12.41 2.68
N ALA A 476 6.52 -11.34 3.02
CA ALA A 476 7.06 -10.22 3.79
C ALA A 476 7.54 -10.64 5.18
N MET A 477 6.77 -11.46 5.90
CA MET A 477 7.18 -11.96 7.22
C MET A 477 8.44 -12.83 7.17
N ASN A 478 8.59 -13.66 6.13
CA ASN A 478 9.77 -14.50 5.96
C ASN A 478 11.00 -13.65 5.63
N GLU A 479 10.86 -12.67 4.73
CA GLU A 479 11.94 -11.73 4.38
C GLU A 479 12.39 -10.92 5.60
N MET A 480 11.45 -10.35 6.36
CA MET A 480 11.77 -9.61 7.60
C MET A 480 12.52 -10.48 8.62
N LYS A 481 12.10 -11.75 8.81
CA LYS A 481 12.79 -12.67 9.72
C LYS A 481 14.22 -12.95 9.28
N VAL A 482 14.43 -13.26 8.00
CA VAL A 482 15.75 -13.54 7.43
C VAL A 482 16.65 -12.31 7.58
N ALA A 483 16.19 -11.15 7.13
CA ALA A 483 16.97 -9.92 7.19
C ALA A 483 17.36 -9.55 8.62
N VAL A 484 16.40 -9.54 9.55
CA VAL A 484 16.67 -9.18 10.95
C VAL A 484 17.64 -10.17 11.60
N ALA A 485 17.45 -11.47 11.41
CA ALA A 485 18.30 -12.49 12.02
C ALA A 485 19.76 -12.41 11.53
N LEU A 486 19.96 -12.31 10.20
CA LEU A 486 21.30 -12.26 9.61
C LEU A 486 22.01 -10.93 9.91
N ILE A 487 21.31 -9.81 9.90
CA ILE A 487 21.88 -8.50 10.25
C ILE A 487 22.35 -8.49 11.72
N LEU A 488 21.52 -8.97 12.65
CA LEU A 488 21.85 -9.00 14.07
C LEU A 488 22.91 -10.05 14.43
N GLN A 489 23.04 -11.12 13.62
CA GLN A 489 24.17 -12.04 13.76
C GLN A 489 25.51 -11.33 13.48
N ARG A 490 25.51 -10.39 12.51
CA ARG A 490 26.74 -9.75 12.04
C ARG A 490 27.06 -8.42 12.74
N PHE A 491 26.01 -7.67 13.12
CA PHE A 491 26.17 -6.32 13.66
C PHE A 491 25.38 -6.11 14.94
N ARG A 492 25.98 -5.33 15.85
CA ARG A 492 25.28 -4.61 16.90
C ARG A 492 24.88 -3.24 16.37
N LEU A 493 23.60 -2.89 16.53
CA LEU A 493 23.01 -1.65 16.04
C LEU A 493 22.85 -0.64 17.18
N GLN A 494 23.22 0.62 16.91
CA GLN A 494 23.00 1.74 17.84
C GLN A 494 22.40 2.90 17.07
N LEU A 495 21.48 3.67 17.69
CA LEU A 495 21.01 4.90 17.07
C LEU A 495 22.11 5.94 17.01
N ASP A 496 22.20 6.67 15.90
CA ASP A 496 23.08 7.82 15.81
C ASP A 496 22.40 9.04 16.45
N GLU A 497 22.73 9.30 17.72
CA GLU A 497 22.16 10.41 18.49
C GLU A 497 22.58 11.80 17.97
N THR A 498 23.53 11.89 17.05
CA THR A 498 23.89 13.14 16.36
C THR A 498 22.88 13.54 15.29
N LYS A 499 22.01 12.62 14.90
CA LYS A 499 20.95 12.82 13.91
C LYS A 499 19.60 13.09 14.59
N PRO A 500 18.69 13.80 13.94
CA PRO A 500 17.35 13.99 14.47
C PRO A 500 16.66 12.64 14.77
N ALA A 501 15.91 12.58 15.87
CA ALA A 501 15.06 11.44 16.15
C ALA A 501 14.08 11.23 14.97
N PRO A 502 13.87 9.99 14.52
CA PRO A 502 13.01 9.74 13.38
C PRO A 502 11.58 10.15 13.69
N PHE A 503 11.07 11.06 12.86
CA PHE A 503 9.70 11.58 12.92
C PHE A 503 8.93 10.98 11.74
N PHE A 504 7.84 10.25 12.01
CA PHE A 504 7.12 9.62 10.92
C PHE A 504 6.19 10.57 10.17
N VAL A 505 6.06 10.33 8.88
CA VAL A 505 5.07 10.96 8.00
C VAL A 505 4.13 9.91 7.42
N GLU A 506 2.85 10.23 7.44
CA GLU A 506 1.82 9.40 6.81
C GLU A 506 1.85 9.64 5.29
N GLN A 507 2.49 8.74 4.59
CA GLN A 507 2.45 8.60 3.14
C GLN A 507 1.64 7.36 2.77
N LEU A 508 1.72 6.89 1.53
CA LEU A 508 1.14 5.58 1.16
C LEU A 508 1.75 4.49 2.04
N ILE A 509 3.06 4.56 2.23
CA ILE A 509 3.84 3.74 3.15
C ILE A 509 4.43 4.62 4.24
N LEU A 510 4.37 4.18 5.48
CA LEU A 510 4.88 4.92 6.64
C LEU A 510 6.40 5.00 6.60
N ARG A 511 6.94 6.22 6.64
CA ARG A 511 8.39 6.49 6.58
C ARG A 511 8.84 7.48 7.64
N ALA A 512 10.12 7.45 7.94
CA ALA A 512 10.77 8.51 8.71
C ALA A 512 11.07 9.70 7.78
N LYS A 513 10.69 10.92 8.18
CA LYS A 513 10.86 12.14 7.40
C LYS A 513 12.33 12.43 7.08
N ASP A 514 13.19 12.33 8.08
CA ASP A 514 14.62 12.66 7.99
C ASP A 514 15.50 11.39 8.04
N GLY A 515 14.90 10.23 7.71
CA GLY A 515 15.55 8.93 7.73
C GLY A 515 15.68 8.31 9.14
N ILE A 516 16.18 7.09 9.18
CA ILE A 516 16.57 6.38 10.40
C ILE A 516 18.06 6.08 10.31
N TRP A 517 18.84 6.72 11.16
CA TRP A 517 20.30 6.65 11.15
C TRP A 517 20.83 5.74 12.26
N ILE A 518 21.61 4.73 11.88
CA ILE A 518 22.22 3.79 12.83
C ILE A 518 23.74 3.71 12.63
N LYS A 519 24.43 3.46 13.72
CA LYS A 519 25.85 3.05 13.75
C LYS A 519 25.91 1.53 13.82
N LEU A 520 26.89 0.97 13.13
CA LEU A 520 27.11 -0.47 13.01
C LEU A 520 28.39 -0.85 13.75
N THR A 521 28.31 -1.79 14.68
CA THR A 521 29.49 -2.39 15.31
C THR A 521 29.50 -3.87 14.97
N PRO A 522 30.54 -4.41 14.29
CA PRO A 522 30.64 -5.83 14.02
C PRO A 522 30.59 -6.64 15.33
N ASN A 523 29.87 -7.76 15.31
CA ASN A 523 29.94 -8.74 16.38
C ASN A 523 31.24 -9.55 16.21
N ASN A 524 31.96 -9.77 17.29
CA ASN A 524 33.20 -10.59 17.32
C ASN A 524 32.90 -12.07 17.07
#